data_4d0a974370e7bb9f3e4e2c2b6c9e8a31
#
_entry.id   4d0a974370e7bb9f3e4e2c2b6c9e8a31
#
_cell.length_a   1.000
_cell.length_b   1.000
_cell.length_c   1.000
_cell.angle_alpha   90.00
_cell.angle_beta   90.00
_cell.angle_gamma   90.00
#
_symmetry.space_group_name_H-M   'P 1'
#
loop_
_entity.id
_entity.type
_entity.pdbx_description
1 polymer ?
#
loop_
_entity_poly.entity_id
_entity_poly.type
_entity_poly.pdbx_seq_one_letter_code
_entity_poly.pdbx_strand_id
1 'polypeptide(L)'
;MKTESLAMIICLIAIFFFSQDKVYAQGFQTKEVSERITIISNPDIGCQVVVESEKGLLVFDSFWSEKTARLFKEEISKTLGREDFAYIINMVDRLDRLVGNKAYQEAVIVGHNNILTKYGDKKVVESEITELINMWRNKEELSRNRLEKYEKGTEQAKKEQEWLNTCKRTADELESDFSLVLPQILYNDRLTLYLGDITMKLLWFGKTGNYSGQTVAVIPEEKLAILSKSIVYPRHHLAPGLQPDYSELDVPRWIEALEEILEGENAVDNIILCDDDQVYSREQMQSHLKYIRKLWNRVTDLENEGKNLQEIKDVLSLEKEFSFVKEMMAYKENGDKWVRPQHELHTRLFFLQHKEHLASEIIKEGGIESLQASLDKIKNLGNAVYTDETSIWHLGYVWLNEGHVSESIKIFKLWVEAYSESFNAYDSLGEAYMKNGDVKNAIKNYKKSLELNPENNNAREKLNELK
;
A
#
# COMPACT_ATOMS: atom_id res chain seq x y z
N MET A 1 59.35 -20.14 -3.49
CA MET A 1 58.58 -19.60 -2.33
C MET A 1 57.78 -18.31 -2.59
N LYS A 2 57.94 -17.61 -3.72
CA LYS A 2 57.14 -16.37 -3.99
C LYS A 2 55.96 -16.59 -4.95
N THR A 3 55.90 -17.70 -5.67
CA THR A 3 54.83 -18.01 -6.63
C THR A 3 53.65 -18.79 -6.00
N GLU A 4 53.88 -19.56 -4.95
CA GLU A 4 52.83 -20.31 -4.25
C GLU A 4 52.00 -19.42 -3.31
N SER A 5 52.57 -18.36 -2.72
CA SER A 5 51.86 -17.40 -1.92
C SER A 5 50.85 -16.55 -2.74
N LEU A 6 51.16 -16.25 -4.01
CA LEU A 6 50.27 -15.41 -4.85
C LEU A 6 49.09 -16.26 -5.37
N ALA A 7 49.28 -17.54 -5.69
CA ALA A 7 48.21 -18.45 -6.07
C ALA A 7 47.24 -18.72 -4.90
N MET A 8 47.75 -18.83 -3.68
CA MET A 8 46.93 -19.03 -2.47
C MET A 8 46.13 -17.77 -2.09
N ILE A 9 46.67 -16.57 -2.32
CA ILE A 9 45.94 -15.32 -2.11
C ILE A 9 44.88 -15.12 -3.20
N ILE A 10 45.14 -15.48 -4.45
CA ILE A 10 44.15 -15.41 -5.53
C ILE A 10 43.04 -16.46 -5.33
N CYS A 11 43.36 -17.66 -4.85
CA CYS A 11 42.33 -18.64 -4.44
C CYS A 11 41.51 -18.20 -3.21
N LEU A 12 42.13 -17.54 -2.23
CA LEU A 12 41.42 -17.00 -1.07
C LEU A 12 40.53 -15.81 -1.45
N ILE A 13 40.96 -14.95 -2.38
CA ILE A 13 40.13 -13.83 -2.89
C ILE A 13 38.99 -14.37 -3.77
N ALA A 14 39.26 -15.41 -4.61
CA ALA A 14 38.21 -16.06 -5.38
C ALA A 14 37.19 -16.80 -4.49
N ILE A 15 37.65 -17.44 -3.40
CA ILE A 15 36.73 -18.07 -2.43
C ILE A 15 35.93 -17.01 -1.64
N PHE A 16 36.50 -15.82 -1.41
CA PHE A 16 35.78 -14.74 -0.76
C PHE A 16 34.74 -14.05 -1.68
N PHE A 17 34.95 -14.03 -3.00
CA PHE A 17 33.95 -13.53 -3.97
C PHE A 17 32.89 -14.58 -4.32
N PHE A 18 33.17 -15.88 -4.23
CA PHE A 18 32.20 -16.96 -4.48
C PHE A 18 31.35 -17.35 -3.25
N SER A 19 31.63 -16.81 -2.06
CA SER A 19 30.89 -17.14 -0.84
C SER A 19 29.79 -16.14 -0.47
N GLN A 20 29.56 -15.09 -1.27
CA GLN A 20 28.48 -14.12 -1.01
C GLN A 20 27.16 -14.46 -1.73
N ASP A 21 27.15 -15.39 -2.69
CA ASP A 21 25.99 -15.70 -3.56
C ASP A 21 25.11 -16.85 -3.07
N LYS A 22 25.32 -17.36 -1.87
CA LYS A 22 24.43 -18.38 -1.26
C LYS A 22 23.65 -17.78 -0.07
N VAL A 23 22.81 -16.82 -0.34
CA VAL A 23 22.10 -16.09 0.74
C VAL A 23 20.62 -16.45 0.80
N TYR A 24 20.08 -17.15 -0.20
CA TYR A 24 18.68 -17.59 -0.20
C TYR A 24 18.64 -19.11 -0.20
N ALA A 25 18.06 -19.70 0.85
CA ALA A 25 18.02 -21.17 1.03
C ALA A 25 17.15 -21.87 -0.01
N GLN A 26 16.14 -21.17 -0.51
CA GLN A 26 15.27 -21.68 -1.55
C GLN A 26 15.63 -21.03 -2.89
N GLY A 27 15.82 -21.87 -3.92
CA GLY A 27 16.10 -21.39 -5.26
C GLY A 27 14.92 -20.63 -5.86
N PHE A 28 15.17 -19.94 -6.96
CA PHE A 28 14.12 -19.33 -7.75
C PHE A 28 13.21 -20.39 -8.37
N GLN A 29 11.94 -20.07 -8.46
CA GLN A 29 10.92 -20.85 -9.14
C GLN A 29 10.38 -20.03 -10.31
N THR A 30 10.10 -20.72 -11.40
CA THR A 30 9.56 -20.10 -12.62
C THR A 30 8.20 -20.69 -12.92
N LYS A 31 7.23 -19.82 -13.23
CA LYS A 31 5.89 -20.18 -13.66
C LYS A 31 5.55 -19.46 -14.96
N GLU A 32 5.47 -20.21 -16.04
CA GLU A 32 4.96 -19.71 -17.30
C GLU A 32 3.44 -19.57 -17.21
N VAL A 33 2.93 -18.36 -17.45
CA VAL A 33 1.51 -18.05 -17.46
C VAL A 33 0.96 -18.12 -18.87
N SER A 34 1.73 -17.63 -19.83
CA SER A 34 1.50 -17.75 -21.28
C SER A 34 2.84 -17.79 -22.01
N GLU A 35 2.84 -17.85 -23.35
CA GLU A 35 4.06 -17.77 -24.15
C GLU A 35 4.88 -16.48 -23.92
N ARG A 36 4.26 -15.45 -23.32
CA ARG A 36 4.84 -14.11 -23.13
C ARG A 36 4.97 -13.69 -21.68
N ILE A 37 4.29 -14.38 -20.78
CA ILE A 37 4.18 -13.91 -19.39
C ILE A 37 4.74 -14.98 -18.46
N THR A 38 5.78 -14.60 -17.73
CA THR A 38 6.48 -15.45 -16.78
C THR A 38 6.47 -14.79 -15.40
N ILE A 39 6.19 -15.58 -14.37
CA ILE A 39 6.38 -15.18 -12.96
C ILE A 39 7.64 -15.87 -12.46
N ILE A 40 8.59 -15.07 -11.97
CA ILE A 40 9.79 -15.55 -11.29
C ILE A 40 9.63 -15.26 -9.82
N SER A 41 9.68 -16.27 -8.99
CA SER A 41 9.48 -16.15 -7.55
C SER A 41 10.63 -16.76 -6.75
N ASN A 42 10.84 -16.21 -5.57
CA ASN A 42 11.69 -16.76 -4.54
C ASN A 42 10.90 -16.73 -3.23
N PRO A 43 10.69 -17.87 -2.55
CA PRO A 43 9.83 -17.94 -1.36
C PRO A 43 10.25 -17.02 -0.20
N ASP A 44 11.53 -16.65 -0.15
CA ASP A 44 12.08 -15.81 0.92
C ASP A 44 12.03 -14.30 0.60
N ILE A 45 11.82 -13.96 -0.70
CA ILE A 45 11.86 -12.57 -1.16
C ILE A 45 10.50 -12.11 -1.69
N GLY A 46 9.87 -12.91 -2.54
CA GLY A 46 8.66 -12.56 -3.27
C GLY A 46 8.74 -12.93 -4.74
N CYS A 47 7.98 -12.28 -5.58
CA CYS A 47 7.95 -12.59 -7.00
C CYS A 47 8.03 -11.33 -7.86
N GLN A 48 8.35 -11.54 -9.13
CA GLN A 48 8.37 -10.54 -10.18
C GLN A 48 7.68 -11.06 -11.42
N VAL A 49 6.78 -10.29 -11.97
CA VAL A 49 6.12 -10.59 -13.25
C VAL A 49 6.96 -10.00 -14.36
N VAL A 50 7.14 -10.79 -15.41
CA VAL A 50 7.87 -10.39 -16.62
C VAL A 50 6.97 -10.61 -17.82
N VAL A 51 6.92 -9.61 -18.70
CA VAL A 51 6.22 -9.68 -19.98
C VAL A 51 7.24 -9.53 -21.10
N GLU A 52 7.22 -10.47 -22.03
CA GLU A 52 8.04 -10.44 -23.23
C GLU A 52 7.30 -9.74 -24.39
N SER A 53 8.00 -8.85 -25.10
CA SER A 53 7.50 -8.17 -26.27
C SER A 53 8.58 -8.05 -27.35
N GLU A 54 8.19 -7.62 -28.55
CA GLU A 54 9.14 -7.29 -29.62
C GLU A 54 10.06 -6.09 -29.27
N LYS A 55 9.65 -5.26 -28.32
CA LYS A 55 10.42 -4.08 -27.85
C LYS A 55 11.33 -4.37 -26.66
N GLY A 56 11.31 -5.59 -26.13
CA GLY A 56 12.11 -6.02 -24.98
C GLY A 56 11.27 -6.52 -23.83
N LEU A 57 11.93 -6.75 -22.69
CA LEU A 57 11.32 -7.23 -21.46
C LEU A 57 10.69 -6.08 -20.68
N LEU A 58 9.49 -6.33 -20.15
CA LEU A 58 8.82 -5.45 -19.20
C LEU A 58 8.78 -6.12 -17.84
N VAL A 59 9.11 -5.37 -16.79
CA VAL A 59 9.14 -5.85 -15.42
C VAL A 59 8.28 -4.94 -14.53
N PHE A 60 7.58 -5.52 -13.58
CA PHE A 60 6.63 -4.81 -12.71
C PHE A 60 7.18 -4.67 -11.30
N ASP A 61 7.28 -3.42 -10.82
CA ASP A 61 7.94 -3.01 -9.59
C ASP A 61 9.43 -3.45 -9.53
N SER A 62 10.17 -2.99 -8.53
CA SER A 62 11.63 -3.23 -8.51
C SER A 62 12.21 -3.63 -7.16
N PHE A 63 11.36 -3.96 -6.19
CA PHE A 63 11.76 -4.33 -4.83
C PHE A 63 12.35 -3.19 -3.98
N TRP A 64 12.61 -3.53 -2.72
CA TRP A 64 13.05 -2.64 -1.63
C TRP A 64 14.57 -2.39 -1.59
N SER A 65 15.35 -3.02 -2.46
CA SER A 65 16.79 -2.79 -2.54
C SER A 65 17.33 -3.06 -3.95
N GLU A 66 18.42 -2.38 -4.30
CA GLU A 66 19.10 -2.59 -5.59
C GLU A 66 19.62 -4.02 -5.73
N LYS A 67 20.21 -4.56 -4.66
CA LYS A 67 20.77 -5.93 -4.71
C LYS A 67 19.69 -6.97 -4.92
N THR A 68 18.54 -6.82 -4.27
CA THR A 68 17.40 -7.71 -4.49
C THR A 68 16.91 -7.62 -5.94
N ALA A 69 16.79 -6.42 -6.48
CA ALA A 69 16.39 -6.21 -7.87
C ALA A 69 17.40 -6.83 -8.86
N ARG A 70 18.72 -6.71 -8.60
CA ARG A 70 19.76 -7.33 -9.42
C ARG A 70 19.68 -8.87 -9.42
N LEU A 71 19.41 -9.48 -8.27
CA LEU A 71 19.23 -10.94 -8.18
C LEU A 71 18.08 -11.42 -9.08
N PHE A 72 16.94 -10.72 -9.05
CA PHE A 72 15.81 -11.04 -9.92
C PHE A 72 16.14 -10.78 -11.40
N LYS A 73 16.80 -9.67 -11.71
CA LYS A 73 17.24 -9.36 -13.07
C LYS A 73 18.15 -10.43 -13.66
N GLU A 74 19.12 -10.90 -12.89
CA GLU A 74 20.02 -12.00 -13.29
C GLU A 74 19.25 -13.31 -13.52
N GLU A 75 18.31 -13.66 -12.63
CA GLU A 75 17.49 -14.87 -12.79
C GLU A 75 16.53 -14.76 -13.98
N ILE A 76 15.95 -13.58 -14.22
CA ILE A 76 15.14 -13.30 -15.42
C ILE A 76 15.97 -13.53 -16.68
N SER A 77 17.16 -12.92 -16.75
CA SER A 77 18.05 -13.06 -17.91
C SER A 77 18.43 -14.51 -18.17
N LYS A 78 18.75 -15.24 -17.13
CA LYS A 78 19.11 -16.67 -17.20
C LYS A 78 17.91 -17.52 -17.65
N THR A 79 16.72 -17.27 -17.12
CA THR A 79 15.51 -18.06 -17.39
C THR A 79 15.00 -17.84 -18.80
N LEU A 80 14.95 -16.58 -19.26
CA LEU A 80 14.41 -16.22 -20.57
C LEU A 80 15.46 -16.16 -21.69
N GLY A 81 16.77 -16.22 -21.34
CA GLY A 81 17.85 -16.07 -22.30
C GLY A 81 17.91 -14.68 -22.93
N ARG A 82 17.38 -13.63 -22.26
CA ARG A 82 17.23 -12.26 -22.73
C ARG A 82 17.73 -11.27 -21.67
N GLU A 83 18.34 -10.17 -22.14
CA GLU A 83 18.85 -9.08 -21.28
C GLU A 83 18.35 -7.70 -21.73
N ASP A 84 17.45 -7.66 -22.72
CA ASP A 84 16.92 -6.45 -23.32
C ASP A 84 15.75 -5.89 -22.50
N PHE A 85 16.02 -5.48 -21.26
CA PHE A 85 15.05 -4.85 -20.37
C PHE A 85 14.63 -3.48 -20.95
N ALA A 86 13.41 -3.38 -21.44
CA ALA A 86 12.89 -2.18 -22.11
C ALA A 86 12.16 -1.26 -21.15
N TYR A 87 11.36 -1.83 -20.24
CA TYR A 87 10.52 -1.04 -19.35
C TYR A 87 10.47 -1.63 -17.93
N ILE A 88 10.50 -0.73 -16.94
CA ILE A 88 10.09 -1.01 -15.56
C ILE A 88 8.80 -0.26 -15.30
N ILE A 89 7.75 -0.95 -14.92
CA ILE A 89 6.44 -0.39 -14.61
C ILE A 89 6.29 -0.30 -13.10
N ASN A 90 6.37 0.89 -12.55
CA ASN A 90 6.10 1.11 -11.12
C ASN A 90 4.58 1.14 -10.90
N MET A 91 4.10 0.14 -10.19
CA MET A 91 2.66 -0.11 -9.98
C MET A 91 2.07 0.69 -8.83
N VAL A 92 2.91 1.12 -7.89
CA VAL A 92 2.49 1.84 -6.67
C VAL A 92 3.49 2.94 -6.31
N ASP A 93 3.02 3.95 -5.59
CA ASP A 93 3.82 5.08 -5.09
C ASP A 93 4.46 4.79 -3.72
N ARG A 94 5.14 3.65 -3.62
CA ARG A 94 5.81 3.20 -2.39
C ARG A 94 7.30 3.09 -2.56
N LEU A 95 8.06 3.64 -1.62
CA LEU A 95 9.51 3.62 -1.67
C LEU A 95 10.09 2.20 -1.76
N ASP A 96 9.54 1.25 -1.00
CA ASP A 96 9.97 -0.16 -1.01
C ASP A 96 9.67 -0.91 -2.32
N ARG A 97 9.10 -0.23 -3.32
CA ARG A 97 8.85 -0.74 -4.68
C ARG A 97 9.65 0.02 -5.75
N LEU A 98 10.32 1.09 -5.35
CA LEU A 98 11.03 1.99 -6.25
C LEU A 98 12.56 1.92 -6.09
N VAL A 99 13.05 1.51 -4.90
CA VAL A 99 14.49 1.50 -4.61
C VAL A 99 15.28 0.67 -5.61
N GLY A 100 14.75 -0.48 -6.03
CA GLY A 100 15.38 -1.36 -7.01
C GLY A 100 15.41 -0.82 -8.44
N ASN A 101 14.74 0.30 -8.77
CA ASN A 101 14.79 0.92 -10.10
C ASN A 101 16.23 1.14 -10.57
N LYS A 102 17.14 1.41 -9.63
CA LYS A 102 18.58 1.58 -9.88
C LYS A 102 19.23 0.37 -10.56
N ALA A 103 18.71 -0.83 -10.38
CA ALA A 103 19.22 -2.05 -11.04
C ALA A 103 18.89 -2.11 -12.54
N TYR A 104 17.96 -1.30 -13.01
CA TYR A 104 17.43 -1.32 -14.39
C TYR A 104 17.64 0.02 -15.11
N GLN A 105 18.83 0.64 -14.95
CA GLN A 105 19.11 1.98 -15.51
C GLN A 105 19.08 2.02 -17.04
N GLU A 106 19.22 0.89 -17.73
CA GLU A 106 19.09 0.78 -19.18
C GLU A 106 17.64 0.77 -19.66
N ALA A 107 16.68 0.44 -18.79
CA ALA A 107 15.27 0.40 -19.11
C ALA A 107 14.61 1.76 -18.87
N VAL A 108 13.52 2.02 -19.58
CA VAL A 108 12.67 3.19 -19.33
C VAL A 108 11.73 2.90 -18.16
N ILE A 109 11.83 3.70 -17.11
CA ILE A 109 10.95 3.56 -15.94
C ILE A 109 9.68 4.36 -16.17
N VAL A 110 8.54 3.69 -16.06
CA VAL A 110 7.20 4.26 -16.24
C VAL A 110 6.46 4.22 -14.91
N GLY A 111 5.79 5.30 -14.55
CA GLY A 111 5.02 5.37 -13.33
C GLY A 111 3.97 6.46 -13.32
N HIS A 112 3.07 6.43 -12.36
CA HIS A 112 2.08 7.47 -12.18
C HIS A 112 2.72 8.77 -11.66
N ASN A 113 2.14 9.92 -12.02
CA ASN A 113 2.66 11.24 -11.63
C ASN A 113 2.73 11.44 -10.10
N ASN A 114 1.92 10.74 -9.31
CA ASN A 114 1.99 10.77 -7.84
C ASN A 114 3.37 10.37 -7.31
N ILE A 115 4.08 9.47 -8.00
CA ILE A 115 5.44 9.07 -7.62
C ILE A 115 6.37 10.29 -7.64
N LEU A 116 6.32 11.10 -8.71
CA LEU A 116 7.12 12.30 -8.78
C LEU A 116 6.65 13.38 -7.81
N THR A 117 5.34 13.56 -7.67
CA THR A 117 4.75 14.51 -6.71
C THR A 117 5.21 14.21 -5.29
N LYS A 118 5.21 12.94 -4.90
CA LYS A 118 5.60 12.48 -3.56
C LYS A 118 7.12 12.50 -3.37
N TYR A 119 7.86 11.86 -4.26
CA TYR A 119 9.30 11.62 -4.10
C TYR A 119 10.20 12.66 -4.83
N GLY A 120 9.61 13.65 -5.47
CA GLY A 120 10.32 14.85 -5.94
C GLY A 120 10.78 15.74 -4.79
N ASP A 121 10.16 15.64 -3.61
CA ASP A 121 10.62 16.33 -2.40
C ASP A 121 11.63 15.46 -1.64
N LYS A 122 12.87 15.96 -1.53
CA LYS A 122 13.95 15.26 -0.81
C LYS A 122 13.62 14.99 0.66
N LYS A 123 12.86 15.87 1.32
CA LYS A 123 12.49 15.68 2.73
C LYS A 123 11.55 14.49 2.91
N VAL A 124 10.64 14.29 1.98
CA VAL A 124 9.76 13.12 1.98
C VAL A 124 10.59 11.85 1.78
N VAL A 125 11.54 11.87 0.84
CA VAL A 125 12.44 10.74 0.61
C VAL A 125 13.29 10.43 1.84
N GLU A 126 13.87 11.46 2.48
CA GLU A 126 14.69 11.30 3.70
C GLU A 126 13.86 10.74 4.87
N SER A 127 12.63 11.18 5.02
CA SER A 127 11.72 10.65 6.04
C SER A 127 11.36 9.19 5.77
N GLU A 128 10.86 8.87 4.58
CA GLU A 128 10.42 7.52 4.24
C GLU A 128 11.56 6.51 4.17
N ILE A 129 12.76 6.91 3.73
CA ILE A 129 13.91 6.00 3.78
C ILE A 129 14.31 5.69 5.22
N THR A 130 14.25 6.67 6.12
CA THR A 130 14.50 6.46 7.53
C THR A 130 13.49 5.47 8.14
N GLU A 131 12.21 5.62 7.82
CA GLU A 131 11.17 4.68 8.24
C GLU A 131 11.39 3.28 7.66
N LEU A 132 11.77 3.18 6.40
CA LEU A 132 12.08 1.91 5.74
C LEU A 132 13.27 1.21 6.39
N ILE A 133 14.34 1.95 6.70
CA ILE A 133 15.50 1.43 7.43
C ILE A 133 15.08 0.93 8.82
N ASN A 134 14.35 1.75 9.57
CA ASN A 134 13.86 1.38 10.90
C ASN A 134 12.98 0.13 10.86
N MET A 135 12.13 0.01 9.85
CA MET A 135 11.31 -1.20 9.64
C MET A 135 12.20 -2.45 9.47
N TRP A 136 13.27 -2.36 8.68
CA TRP A 136 14.18 -3.49 8.48
C TRP A 136 15.01 -3.80 9.72
N ARG A 137 15.44 -2.78 10.48
CA ARG A 137 16.11 -2.96 11.78
C ARG A 137 15.21 -3.60 12.81
N ASN A 138 13.94 -3.21 12.88
CA ASN A 138 12.95 -3.86 13.75
C ASN A 138 12.71 -5.32 13.35
N LYS A 139 12.62 -5.63 12.05
CA LYS A 139 12.54 -7.02 11.57
C LYS A 139 13.78 -7.82 11.92
N GLU A 140 14.98 -7.23 11.83
CA GLU A 140 16.24 -7.84 12.26
C GLU A 140 16.21 -8.21 13.75
N GLU A 141 15.78 -7.29 14.60
CA GLU A 141 15.68 -7.51 16.05
C GLU A 141 14.66 -8.60 16.40
N LEU A 142 13.47 -8.54 15.79
CA LEU A 142 12.43 -9.55 15.98
C LEU A 142 12.90 -10.95 15.54
N SER A 143 13.62 -11.03 14.42
CA SER A 143 14.18 -12.27 13.91
C SER A 143 15.26 -12.82 14.85
N ARG A 144 16.14 -11.96 15.36
CA ARG A 144 17.15 -12.33 16.37
C ARG A 144 16.50 -12.93 17.61
N ASN A 145 15.45 -12.28 18.14
CA ASN A 145 14.70 -12.74 19.30
C ASN A 145 13.95 -14.06 19.06
N ARG A 146 13.50 -14.32 17.82
CA ARG A 146 12.92 -15.64 17.44
C ARG A 146 13.98 -16.72 17.36
N LEU A 147 15.12 -16.40 16.76
CA LEU A 147 16.23 -17.34 16.58
C LEU A 147 16.76 -17.87 17.91
N GLU A 148 16.78 -17.03 18.97
CA GLU A 148 17.18 -17.45 20.33
C GLU A 148 16.24 -18.51 20.92
N LYS A 149 14.98 -18.60 20.46
CA LYS A 149 13.98 -19.55 20.94
C LYS A 149 13.99 -20.88 20.17
N TYR A 150 14.65 -20.93 19.01
CA TYR A 150 14.71 -22.14 18.20
C TYR A 150 15.90 -23.04 18.61
N GLU A 151 15.67 -24.35 18.57
CA GLU A 151 16.74 -25.33 18.79
C GLU A 151 17.75 -25.23 17.62
N LYS A 152 19.03 -25.11 17.98
CA LYS A 152 20.13 -24.97 17.02
C LYS A 152 20.18 -26.15 16.05
N GLY A 153 20.34 -25.87 14.77
CA GLY A 153 20.47 -26.86 13.70
C GLY A 153 19.16 -27.34 13.10
N THR A 154 18.00 -26.92 13.64
CA THR A 154 16.69 -27.20 13.06
C THR A 154 16.48 -26.41 11.75
N GLU A 155 15.61 -26.88 10.87
CA GLU A 155 15.25 -26.16 9.64
C GLU A 155 14.61 -24.80 9.93
N GLN A 156 13.85 -24.69 11.03
CA GLN A 156 13.29 -23.41 11.49
C GLN A 156 14.40 -22.43 11.89
N ALA A 157 15.40 -22.88 12.64
CA ALA A 157 16.53 -22.03 13.03
C ALA A 157 17.37 -21.60 11.80
N LYS A 158 17.55 -22.47 10.81
CA LYS A 158 18.24 -22.11 9.57
C LYS A 158 17.48 -21.04 8.78
N LYS A 159 16.18 -21.23 8.55
CA LYS A 159 15.33 -20.26 7.85
C LYS A 159 15.31 -18.91 8.56
N GLU A 160 15.18 -18.91 9.89
CA GLU A 160 15.18 -17.66 10.67
C GLU A 160 16.54 -16.96 10.62
N GLN A 161 17.66 -17.71 10.60
CA GLN A 161 19.01 -17.15 10.42
C GLN A 161 19.19 -16.49 9.06
N GLU A 162 18.65 -17.09 8.01
CA GLU A 162 18.70 -16.53 6.65
C GLU A 162 17.86 -15.27 6.54
N TRP A 163 16.67 -15.29 7.14
CA TRP A 163 15.83 -14.10 7.23
C TRP A 163 16.50 -12.97 8.02
N LEU A 164 17.12 -13.27 9.16
CA LEU A 164 17.92 -12.33 9.93
C LEU A 164 19.03 -11.69 9.09
N ASN A 165 19.77 -12.51 8.33
CA ASN A 165 20.82 -12.01 7.47
C ASN A 165 20.27 -11.12 6.35
N THR A 166 19.10 -11.45 5.80
CA THR A 166 18.41 -10.63 4.79
C THR A 166 17.99 -9.28 5.37
N CYS A 167 17.35 -9.26 6.54
CA CYS A 167 16.93 -8.02 7.19
C CYS A 167 18.13 -7.10 7.47
N LYS A 168 19.19 -7.66 8.06
CA LYS A 168 20.42 -6.90 8.34
C LYS A 168 21.04 -6.33 7.07
N ARG A 169 21.26 -7.17 6.06
CA ARG A 169 21.87 -6.75 4.79
C ARG A 169 21.06 -5.66 4.10
N THR A 170 19.73 -5.78 4.10
CA THR A 170 18.85 -4.78 3.48
C THR A 170 18.96 -3.44 4.21
N ALA A 171 18.93 -3.45 5.53
CA ALA A 171 19.11 -2.22 6.31
C ALA A 171 20.50 -1.58 6.07
N ASP A 172 21.58 -2.38 6.12
CA ASP A 172 22.95 -1.92 5.87
C ASP A 172 23.13 -1.31 4.47
N GLU A 173 22.47 -1.89 3.45
CA GLU A 173 22.47 -1.38 2.07
C GLU A 173 21.75 -0.03 1.98
N LEU A 174 20.55 0.07 2.56
CA LEU A 174 19.76 1.30 2.54
C LEU A 174 20.46 2.44 3.31
N GLU A 175 21.19 2.14 4.37
CA GLU A 175 21.99 3.12 5.13
C GLU A 175 23.22 3.60 4.36
N SER A 176 23.87 2.72 3.59
CA SER A 176 25.19 2.99 3.01
C SER A 176 25.16 3.46 1.56
N ASP A 177 24.20 3.02 0.75
CA ASP A 177 24.17 3.23 -0.71
C ASP A 177 22.75 3.47 -1.26
N PHE A 178 21.92 4.20 -0.52
CA PHE A 178 20.60 4.55 -0.99
C PHE A 178 20.65 5.59 -2.11
N SER A 179 20.01 5.32 -3.23
CA SER A 179 19.68 6.31 -4.25
C SER A 179 18.38 5.93 -4.94
N LEU A 180 17.54 6.92 -5.18
CA LEU A 180 16.23 6.72 -5.81
C LEU A 180 16.28 7.16 -7.28
N VAL A 181 15.88 6.26 -8.18
CA VAL A 181 15.68 6.55 -9.61
C VAL A 181 14.19 6.66 -9.86
N LEU A 182 13.73 7.87 -10.19
CA LEU A 182 12.32 8.17 -10.45
C LEU A 182 11.94 7.81 -11.89
N PRO A 183 10.65 7.59 -12.18
CA PRO A 183 10.15 7.34 -13.52
C PRO A 183 10.50 8.46 -14.51
N GLN A 184 10.87 8.09 -15.74
CA GLN A 184 11.12 9.00 -16.85
C GLN A 184 9.85 9.28 -17.68
N ILE A 185 8.94 8.29 -17.74
CA ILE A 185 7.63 8.47 -18.35
C ILE A 185 6.59 8.51 -17.22
N LEU A 186 5.85 9.61 -17.16
CA LEU A 186 4.80 9.85 -16.19
C LEU A 186 3.45 9.97 -16.88
N TYR A 187 2.40 9.46 -16.22
CA TYR A 187 1.02 9.60 -16.69
C TYR A 187 0.08 9.93 -15.50
N ASN A 188 -1.11 10.44 -15.79
CA ASN A 188 -2.12 10.79 -14.76
C ASN A 188 -3.26 9.77 -14.73
N ASP A 189 -3.98 9.57 -15.83
CA ASP A 189 -5.15 8.70 -15.84
C ASP A 189 -4.89 7.39 -16.56
N ARG A 190 -4.41 7.48 -17.80
CA ARG A 190 -4.20 6.34 -18.69
C ARG A 190 -2.95 6.55 -19.53
N LEU A 191 -2.23 5.46 -19.79
CA LEU A 191 -1.12 5.41 -20.75
C LEU A 191 -1.22 4.12 -21.56
N THR A 192 -1.05 4.21 -22.86
CA THR A 192 -0.96 3.03 -23.72
C THR A 192 0.45 2.94 -24.32
N LEU A 193 1.10 1.81 -24.10
CA LEU A 193 2.39 1.46 -24.69
C LEU A 193 2.15 0.47 -25.82
N TYR A 194 2.60 0.82 -27.03
CA TYR A 194 2.58 -0.06 -28.20
C TYR A 194 3.95 -0.76 -28.31
N LEU A 195 3.99 -2.06 -28.08
CA LEU A 195 5.21 -2.82 -27.86
C LEU A 195 5.54 -3.76 -29.03
N GLY A 196 4.98 -3.47 -30.19
CA GLY A 196 5.09 -4.27 -31.41
C GLY A 196 3.93 -5.23 -31.52
N ASP A 197 4.10 -6.41 -30.98
CA ASP A 197 3.17 -7.53 -31.02
C ASP A 197 2.13 -7.54 -29.88
N ILE A 198 2.31 -6.69 -28.87
CA ILE A 198 1.35 -6.50 -27.77
C ILE A 198 1.13 -5.03 -27.46
N THR A 199 -0.01 -4.76 -26.83
CA THR A 199 -0.37 -3.46 -26.27
C THR A 199 -0.47 -3.57 -24.76
N MET A 200 0.10 -2.61 -24.05
CA MET A 200 -0.09 -2.50 -22.61
C MET A 200 -0.83 -1.21 -22.27
N LYS A 201 -1.97 -1.35 -21.61
CA LYS A 201 -2.75 -0.23 -21.10
C LYS A 201 -2.48 -0.10 -19.61
N LEU A 202 -1.93 1.03 -19.18
CA LEU A 202 -1.78 1.40 -17.77
C LEU A 202 -2.97 2.28 -17.39
N LEU A 203 -3.71 1.86 -16.38
CA LEU A 203 -4.92 2.52 -15.89
C LEU A 203 -4.70 2.96 -14.46
N TRP A 204 -5.12 4.17 -14.14
CA TRP A 204 -5.07 4.74 -12.80
C TRP A 204 -6.48 4.97 -12.28
N PHE A 205 -6.79 4.42 -11.13
CA PHE A 205 -8.11 4.53 -10.50
C PHE A 205 -8.10 5.36 -9.20
N GLY A 206 -6.96 5.98 -8.86
CA GLY A 206 -6.87 6.77 -7.65
C GLY A 206 -6.77 5.92 -6.38
N LYS A 207 -7.44 6.37 -5.32
CA LYS A 207 -7.40 5.77 -3.99
C LYS A 207 -8.23 4.48 -3.92
N THR A 208 -7.70 3.39 -4.42
CA THR A 208 -8.39 2.09 -4.48
C THR A 208 -7.75 1.06 -3.55
N GLY A 209 -7.78 1.30 -2.25
CA GLY A 209 -7.17 0.41 -1.26
C GLY A 209 -6.25 1.15 -0.29
N ASN A 210 -5.17 0.50 0.16
CA ASN A 210 -4.30 1.02 1.21
C ASN A 210 -3.30 2.11 0.79
N TYR A 211 -3.28 2.51 -0.48
CA TYR A 211 -2.27 3.43 -1.02
C TYR A 211 -2.90 4.44 -1.96
N SER A 212 -2.31 5.63 -2.00
CA SER A 212 -2.77 6.76 -2.81
C SER A 212 -2.57 6.55 -4.31
N GLY A 213 -1.78 5.52 -4.70
CA GLY A 213 -1.38 5.34 -6.05
C GLY A 213 -1.32 3.89 -6.50
N GLN A 214 -2.30 3.45 -7.31
CA GLN A 214 -2.27 2.08 -7.84
C GLN A 214 -2.52 2.05 -9.33
N THR A 215 -1.55 1.49 -10.04
CA THR A 215 -1.64 1.18 -11.46
C THR A 215 -2.23 -0.20 -11.66
N VAL A 216 -3.12 -0.32 -12.63
CA VAL A 216 -3.54 -1.58 -13.23
C VAL A 216 -2.94 -1.65 -14.62
N ALA A 217 -2.20 -2.71 -14.93
CA ALA A 217 -1.68 -2.95 -16.27
C ALA A 217 -2.53 -4.02 -16.95
N VAL A 218 -3.11 -3.68 -18.11
CA VAL A 218 -3.93 -4.60 -18.90
C VAL A 218 -3.20 -4.92 -20.20
N ILE A 219 -3.14 -6.21 -20.55
CA ILE A 219 -2.62 -6.72 -21.82
C ILE A 219 -3.81 -7.36 -22.56
N PRO A 220 -4.46 -6.61 -23.47
CA PRO A 220 -5.69 -7.06 -24.13
C PRO A 220 -5.52 -8.36 -24.94
N GLU A 221 -4.38 -8.51 -25.60
CA GLU A 221 -4.05 -9.66 -26.43
C GLU A 221 -3.98 -10.97 -25.61
N GLU A 222 -3.54 -10.86 -24.35
CA GLU A 222 -3.45 -11.97 -23.39
C GLU A 222 -4.73 -12.10 -22.52
N LYS A 223 -5.68 -11.17 -22.66
CA LYS A 223 -6.84 -11.04 -21.76
C LYS A 223 -6.44 -11.13 -20.29
N LEU A 224 -5.39 -10.41 -19.93
CA LEU A 224 -4.75 -10.49 -18.64
C LEU A 224 -4.53 -9.09 -18.06
N ALA A 225 -4.77 -8.97 -16.74
CA ALA A 225 -4.39 -7.80 -15.98
C ALA A 225 -3.33 -8.14 -14.91
N ILE A 226 -2.43 -7.19 -14.68
CA ILE A 226 -1.45 -7.23 -13.60
C ILE A 226 -1.81 -6.10 -12.63
N LEU A 227 -2.01 -6.45 -11.37
CA LEU A 227 -2.45 -5.55 -10.31
C LEU A 227 -1.49 -5.60 -9.12
N SER A 228 -1.47 -4.54 -8.33
CA SER A 228 -0.94 -4.63 -6.96
C SER A 228 -1.92 -5.44 -6.08
N LYS A 229 -1.39 -6.27 -5.18
CA LYS A 229 -2.21 -6.97 -4.17
C LYS A 229 -2.95 -6.03 -3.22
N SER A 230 -2.62 -4.74 -3.23
CA SER A 230 -3.34 -3.73 -2.47
C SER A 230 -4.75 -3.47 -3.01
N ILE A 231 -5.03 -3.78 -4.28
CA ILE A 231 -6.38 -3.70 -4.86
C ILE A 231 -7.22 -4.89 -4.40
N VAL A 232 -6.65 -6.09 -4.43
CA VAL A 232 -7.33 -7.32 -4.01
C VAL A 232 -6.30 -8.40 -3.70
N TYR A 233 -6.59 -9.26 -2.70
CA TYR A 233 -5.72 -10.38 -2.34
C TYR A 233 -6.56 -11.60 -1.97
N PRO A 234 -7.03 -12.37 -2.97
CA PRO A 234 -8.09 -13.37 -2.80
C PRO A 234 -7.81 -14.50 -1.83
N ARG A 235 -6.55 -14.92 -1.68
CA ARG A 235 -6.19 -16.04 -0.80
C ARG A 235 -6.32 -15.74 0.68
N HIS A 236 -6.02 -14.51 1.07
CA HIS A 236 -5.86 -14.17 2.48
C HIS A 236 -6.89 -13.18 3.00
N HIS A 237 -7.53 -12.41 2.11
CA HIS A 237 -8.41 -11.33 2.52
C HIS A 237 -9.73 -11.33 1.75
N LEU A 238 -10.81 -10.97 2.42
CA LEU A 238 -12.10 -10.67 1.77
C LEU A 238 -12.02 -9.40 0.92
N ALA A 239 -11.20 -8.49 1.37
CA ALA A 239 -10.76 -7.28 0.73
C ALA A 239 -9.31 -7.05 1.14
N PRO A 240 -8.48 -6.29 0.42
CA PRO A 240 -7.09 -6.05 0.79
C PRO A 240 -7.00 -5.55 2.22
N GLY A 241 -5.96 -6.02 2.94
CA GLY A 241 -5.75 -5.73 4.33
C GLY A 241 -5.80 -4.23 4.60
N LEU A 242 -6.95 -3.77 5.04
CA LEU A 242 -7.15 -2.39 5.42
C LEU A 242 -6.30 -2.14 6.65
N GLN A 243 -5.29 -1.30 6.51
CA GLN A 243 -4.54 -0.77 7.65
C GLN A 243 -5.48 0.10 8.49
N PRO A 244 -5.17 0.34 9.76
CA PRO A 244 -5.94 1.29 10.58
C PRO A 244 -6.07 2.68 9.95
N ASP A 245 -5.10 3.07 9.15
CA ASP A 245 -5.14 4.29 8.35
C ASP A 245 -5.82 4.00 6.99
N TYR A 246 -7.08 4.33 6.91
CA TYR A 246 -7.92 4.21 5.71
C TYR A 246 -8.12 5.55 4.98
N SER A 247 -7.25 6.53 5.26
CA SER A 247 -7.28 7.87 4.64
C SER A 247 -7.21 7.85 3.11
N GLU A 248 -6.68 6.75 2.56
CA GLU A 248 -6.50 6.58 1.12
C GLU A 248 -7.59 5.69 0.47
N LEU A 249 -8.59 5.22 1.24
CA LEU A 249 -9.64 4.36 0.72
C LEU A 249 -10.78 5.20 0.10
N ASP A 250 -11.18 4.84 -1.12
CA ASP A 250 -12.39 5.31 -1.80
C ASP A 250 -13.15 4.08 -2.33
N VAL A 251 -14.13 3.59 -1.57
CA VAL A 251 -14.85 2.35 -1.89
C VAL A 251 -15.61 2.43 -3.20
N PRO A 252 -16.33 3.50 -3.55
CA PRO A 252 -16.93 3.66 -4.88
C PRO A 252 -15.89 3.55 -5.99
N ARG A 253 -14.78 4.25 -5.88
CA ARG A 253 -13.70 4.22 -6.87
C ARG A 253 -13.04 2.84 -6.99
N TRP A 254 -12.92 2.15 -5.86
CA TRP A 254 -12.43 0.78 -5.84
C TRP A 254 -13.37 -0.20 -6.55
N ILE A 255 -14.69 -0.05 -6.35
CA ILE A 255 -15.70 -0.82 -7.09
C ILE A 255 -15.57 -0.55 -8.58
N GLU A 256 -15.50 0.72 -9.03
CA GLU A 256 -15.31 1.09 -10.43
C GLU A 256 -14.07 0.46 -11.04
N ALA A 257 -12.94 0.45 -10.32
CA ALA A 257 -11.70 -0.16 -10.80
C ALA A 257 -11.84 -1.66 -11.05
N LEU A 258 -12.49 -2.38 -10.14
CA LEU A 258 -12.74 -3.81 -10.31
C LEU A 258 -13.78 -4.09 -11.40
N GLU A 259 -14.81 -3.25 -11.54
CA GLU A 259 -15.80 -3.36 -12.61
C GLU A 259 -15.16 -3.18 -14.00
N GLU A 260 -14.30 -2.18 -14.18
CA GLU A 260 -13.61 -1.92 -15.44
C GLU A 260 -12.81 -3.14 -15.93
N ILE A 261 -12.07 -3.80 -15.01
CA ILE A 261 -11.20 -4.94 -15.35
C ILE A 261 -11.90 -6.30 -15.34
N LEU A 262 -13.08 -6.42 -14.72
CA LEU A 262 -13.82 -7.70 -14.64
C LEU A 262 -15.07 -7.73 -15.52
N GLU A 263 -15.69 -6.58 -15.76
CA GLU A 263 -17.00 -6.46 -16.43
C GLU A 263 -17.01 -5.42 -17.56
N GLY A 264 -16.03 -4.47 -17.59
CA GLY A 264 -15.97 -3.34 -18.50
C GLY A 264 -15.32 -3.63 -19.85
N GLU A 265 -14.94 -2.55 -20.56
CA GLU A 265 -14.26 -2.61 -21.87
C GLU A 265 -12.90 -3.33 -21.81
N ASN A 266 -12.20 -3.20 -20.68
CA ASN A 266 -10.91 -3.84 -20.45
C ASN A 266 -11.04 -5.17 -19.69
N ALA A 267 -12.21 -5.82 -19.76
CA ALA A 267 -12.45 -7.07 -19.06
C ALA A 267 -11.48 -8.18 -19.49
N VAL A 268 -10.86 -8.81 -18.48
CA VAL A 268 -9.83 -9.84 -18.66
C VAL A 268 -10.29 -11.19 -18.14
N ASP A 269 -9.63 -12.27 -18.55
CA ASP A 269 -9.93 -13.63 -18.08
C ASP A 269 -9.05 -14.03 -16.91
N ASN A 270 -7.82 -13.48 -16.84
CA ASN A 270 -6.83 -13.81 -15.84
C ASN A 270 -6.25 -12.55 -15.19
N ILE A 271 -5.93 -12.67 -13.92
CA ILE A 271 -5.34 -11.60 -13.11
C ILE A 271 -4.10 -12.13 -12.38
N ILE A 272 -3.00 -11.39 -12.46
CA ILE A 272 -1.78 -11.60 -11.70
C ILE A 272 -1.63 -10.47 -10.68
N LEU A 273 -1.21 -10.78 -9.48
CA LEU A 273 -0.82 -9.78 -8.48
C LEU A 273 0.71 -9.68 -8.48
N CYS A 274 1.25 -8.44 -8.53
CA CYS A 274 2.70 -8.20 -8.62
C CYS A 274 3.55 -8.91 -7.55
N ASP A 275 2.94 -9.20 -6.40
CA ASP A 275 3.62 -9.78 -5.23
C ASP A 275 3.16 -11.21 -4.94
N ASP A 276 2.48 -11.86 -5.87
CA ASP A 276 1.94 -13.20 -5.70
C ASP A 276 2.33 -14.07 -6.90
N ASP A 277 2.69 -15.32 -6.66
CA ASP A 277 3.01 -16.29 -7.69
C ASP A 277 1.77 -16.98 -8.28
N GLN A 278 0.56 -16.51 -7.88
CA GLN A 278 -0.71 -17.09 -8.33
C GLN A 278 -1.31 -16.31 -9.50
N VAL A 279 -2.03 -17.05 -10.34
CA VAL A 279 -2.91 -16.50 -11.36
C VAL A 279 -4.34 -16.73 -10.93
N TYR A 280 -5.11 -15.68 -10.87
CA TYR A 280 -6.51 -15.71 -10.46
C TYR A 280 -7.43 -15.61 -11.69
N SER A 281 -8.48 -16.44 -11.72
CA SER A 281 -9.49 -16.31 -12.77
C SER A 281 -10.41 -15.11 -12.53
N ARG A 282 -11.03 -14.61 -13.59
CA ARG A 282 -12.10 -13.60 -13.49
C ARG A 282 -13.15 -13.98 -12.46
N GLU A 283 -13.62 -15.25 -12.44
CA GLU A 283 -14.66 -15.72 -11.53
C GLU A 283 -14.24 -15.59 -10.05
N GLN A 284 -12.98 -15.94 -9.73
CA GLN A 284 -12.44 -15.79 -8.39
C GLN A 284 -12.46 -14.33 -7.96
N MET A 285 -12.06 -13.42 -8.85
CA MET A 285 -12.02 -11.99 -8.57
C MET A 285 -13.42 -11.37 -8.50
N GLN A 286 -14.37 -11.82 -9.32
CA GLN A 286 -15.77 -11.40 -9.25
C GLN A 286 -16.42 -11.70 -7.90
N SER A 287 -15.97 -12.74 -7.20
CA SER A 287 -16.44 -13.04 -5.84
C SER A 287 -16.08 -11.90 -4.87
N HIS A 288 -14.90 -11.30 -5.01
CA HIS A 288 -14.47 -10.16 -4.19
C HIS A 288 -15.21 -8.88 -4.57
N LEU A 289 -15.37 -8.59 -5.86
CA LEU A 289 -16.18 -7.47 -6.32
C LEU A 289 -17.62 -7.58 -5.79
N LYS A 290 -18.23 -8.77 -5.87
CA LYS A 290 -19.56 -9.04 -5.28
C LYS A 290 -19.60 -8.75 -3.79
N TYR A 291 -18.58 -9.17 -3.04
CA TYR A 291 -18.49 -8.94 -1.61
C TYR A 291 -18.40 -7.44 -1.29
N ILE A 292 -17.47 -6.73 -1.92
CA ILE A 292 -17.23 -5.30 -1.69
C ILE A 292 -18.48 -4.49 -2.06
N ARG A 293 -19.03 -4.71 -3.26
CA ARG A 293 -20.23 -4.03 -3.78
C ARG A 293 -21.43 -4.27 -2.86
N LYS A 294 -21.66 -5.51 -2.46
CA LYS A 294 -22.79 -5.85 -1.57
C LYS A 294 -22.62 -5.20 -0.20
N LEU A 295 -21.42 -5.26 0.37
CA LEU A 295 -21.17 -4.68 1.69
C LEU A 295 -21.35 -3.16 1.67
N TRP A 296 -20.81 -2.49 0.66
CA TRP A 296 -20.95 -1.04 0.49
C TRP A 296 -22.44 -0.63 0.40
N ASN A 297 -23.18 -1.24 -0.53
CA ASN A 297 -24.58 -0.90 -0.74
C ASN A 297 -25.42 -1.14 0.52
N ARG A 298 -25.20 -2.26 1.20
CA ARG A 298 -25.96 -2.58 2.40
C ARG A 298 -25.62 -1.69 3.60
N VAL A 299 -24.36 -1.33 3.76
CA VAL A 299 -23.96 -0.34 4.79
C VAL A 299 -24.64 1.00 4.51
N THR A 300 -24.56 1.47 3.28
CA THR A 300 -25.19 2.74 2.83
C THR A 300 -26.72 2.73 3.05
N ASP A 301 -27.41 1.66 2.64
CA ASP A 301 -28.87 1.52 2.82
C ASP A 301 -29.25 1.58 4.29
N LEU A 302 -28.60 0.78 5.13
CA LEU A 302 -28.91 0.69 6.56
C LEU A 302 -28.60 2.00 7.31
N GLU A 303 -27.56 2.71 6.88
CA GLU A 303 -27.24 4.03 7.41
C GLU A 303 -28.30 5.06 7.03
N ASN A 304 -28.78 5.04 5.78
CA ASN A 304 -29.87 5.90 5.33
C ASN A 304 -31.19 5.60 6.06
N GLU A 305 -31.37 4.36 6.55
CA GLU A 305 -32.46 3.99 7.45
C GLU A 305 -32.26 4.49 8.90
N GLY A 306 -31.13 5.15 9.19
CA GLY A 306 -30.80 5.69 10.51
C GLY A 306 -30.21 4.68 11.50
N LYS A 307 -29.73 3.53 11.04
CA LYS A 307 -29.10 2.52 11.90
C LYS A 307 -27.70 2.93 12.32
N ASN A 308 -27.35 2.66 13.56
CA ASN A 308 -25.99 2.83 14.06
C ASN A 308 -25.09 1.65 13.68
N LEU A 309 -23.77 1.82 13.87
CA LEU A 309 -22.77 0.81 13.48
C LEU A 309 -23.03 -0.58 14.10
N GLN A 310 -23.48 -0.64 15.36
CA GLN A 310 -23.75 -1.94 16.01
C GLN A 310 -24.94 -2.65 15.39
N GLU A 311 -26.04 -1.93 15.13
CA GLU A 311 -27.21 -2.48 14.44
C GLU A 311 -26.86 -2.94 13.02
N ILE A 312 -26.00 -2.20 12.31
CA ILE A 312 -25.50 -2.59 10.98
C ILE A 312 -24.70 -3.88 11.06
N LYS A 313 -23.76 -4.01 11.99
CA LYS A 313 -22.97 -5.23 12.20
C LYS A 313 -23.87 -6.45 12.51
N ASP A 314 -24.92 -6.26 13.32
CA ASP A 314 -25.85 -7.32 13.68
C ASP A 314 -26.68 -7.80 12.47
N VAL A 315 -27.03 -6.92 11.54
CA VAL A 315 -27.74 -7.25 10.29
C VAL A 315 -26.79 -7.92 9.30
N LEU A 316 -25.60 -7.36 9.09
CA LEU A 316 -24.65 -7.78 8.06
C LEU A 316 -23.73 -8.93 8.48
N SER A 317 -24.05 -9.66 9.55
CA SER A 317 -23.23 -10.78 10.02
C SER A 317 -23.05 -11.87 8.95
N LEU A 318 -21.94 -12.62 9.03
CA LEU A 318 -21.62 -13.73 8.12
C LEU A 318 -22.68 -14.84 8.10
N GLU A 319 -23.43 -14.99 9.18
CA GLU A 319 -24.50 -15.99 9.30
C GLU A 319 -25.78 -15.60 8.57
N LYS A 320 -25.99 -14.31 8.40
CA LYS A 320 -27.22 -13.75 7.79
C LYS A 320 -27.02 -13.43 6.32
N GLU A 321 -26.65 -12.20 6.02
CA GLU A 321 -26.62 -11.71 4.64
C GLU A 321 -25.34 -12.09 3.88
N PHE A 322 -24.25 -12.44 4.57
CA PHE A 322 -22.94 -12.70 4.00
C PHE A 322 -22.49 -14.17 4.04
N SER A 323 -23.44 -15.11 4.14
CA SER A 323 -23.12 -16.55 4.16
C SER A 323 -22.33 -17.06 2.94
N PHE A 324 -22.48 -16.40 1.78
CA PHE A 324 -21.73 -16.73 0.56
C PHE A 324 -20.21 -16.52 0.69
N VAL A 325 -19.76 -15.75 1.67
CA VAL A 325 -18.33 -15.55 1.97
C VAL A 325 -17.63 -16.88 2.26
N LYS A 326 -18.37 -17.88 2.77
CA LYS A 326 -17.83 -19.22 3.02
C LYS A 326 -17.37 -19.95 1.75
N GLU A 327 -17.86 -19.53 0.59
CA GLU A 327 -17.43 -20.06 -0.71
C GLU A 327 -16.21 -19.31 -1.28
N MET A 328 -15.86 -18.16 -0.74
CA MET A 328 -14.71 -17.38 -1.19
C MET A 328 -13.38 -18.07 -0.80
N MET A 329 -12.35 -17.85 -1.61
CA MET A 329 -11.02 -18.43 -1.41
C MET A 329 -10.45 -18.08 -0.03
N ALA A 330 -10.54 -16.81 0.39
CA ALA A 330 -10.06 -16.36 1.69
C ALA A 330 -10.65 -17.19 2.86
N TYR A 331 -11.95 -17.54 2.80
CA TYR A 331 -12.58 -18.35 3.83
C TYR A 331 -12.14 -19.82 3.74
N LYS A 332 -12.10 -20.38 2.54
CA LYS A 332 -11.69 -21.79 2.32
C LYS A 332 -10.28 -22.05 2.82
N GLU A 333 -9.37 -21.09 2.66
CA GLU A 333 -7.98 -21.22 3.11
C GLU A 333 -7.76 -20.90 4.59
N ASN A 334 -8.47 -19.92 5.15
CA ASN A 334 -8.17 -19.37 6.47
C ASN A 334 -9.27 -19.59 7.52
N GLY A 335 -10.49 -19.88 7.11
CA GLY A 335 -11.63 -20.18 7.98
C GLY A 335 -12.21 -18.99 8.74
N ASP A 336 -13.19 -19.27 9.56
CA ASP A 336 -13.99 -18.27 10.29
C ASP A 336 -13.16 -17.38 11.23
N LYS A 337 -12.20 -17.99 11.92
CA LYS A 337 -11.35 -17.29 12.90
C LYS A 337 -10.57 -16.13 12.27
N TRP A 338 -10.21 -16.25 11.01
CA TRP A 338 -9.47 -15.23 10.28
C TRP A 338 -10.40 -14.26 9.54
N VAL A 339 -11.46 -14.77 8.92
CA VAL A 339 -12.33 -13.99 8.04
C VAL A 339 -13.33 -13.12 8.80
N ARG A 340 -13.85 -13.59 9.95
CA ARG A 340 -14.82 -12.82 10.74
C ARG A 340 -14.29 -11.45 11.20
N PRO A 341 -13.11 -11.34 11.82
CA PRO A 341 -12.56 -10.04 12.18
C PRO A 341 -12.38 -9.09 10.98
N GLN A 342 -12.03 -9.64 9.80
CA GLN A 342 -11.91 -8.83 8.60
C GLN A 342 -13.27 -8.28 8.16
N HIS A 343 -14.31 -9.13 8.14
CA HIS A 343 -15.65 -8.69 7.76
C HIS A 343 -16.19 -7.61 8.70
N GLU A 344 -15.98 -7.74 10.00
CA GLU A 344 -16.36 -6.74 10.99
C GLU A 344 -15.59 -5.43 10.82
N LEU A 345 -14.29 -5.52 10.52
CA LEU A 345 -13.45 -4.36 10.21
C LEU A 345 -13.94 -3.67 8.93
N HIS A 346 -14.19 -4.41 7.85
CA HIS A 346 -14.66 -3.82 6.59
C HIS A 346 -16.04 -3.16 6.77
N THR A 347 -16.95 -3.78 7.53
CA THR A 347 -18.25 -3.18 7.84
C THR A 347 -18.09 -1.84 8.54
N ARG A 348 -17.18 -1.76 9.53
CA ARG A 348 -16.87 -0.50 10.21
C ARG A 348 -16.25 0.53 9.27
N LEU A 349 -15.27 0.15 8.46
CA LEU A 349 -14.56 1.07 7.58
C LEU A 349 -15.47 1.63 6.48
N PHE A 350 -16.34 0.80 5.91
CA PHE A 350 -17.31 1.24 4.91
C PHE A 350 -18.36 2.19 5.51
N PHE A 351 -18.80 1.92 6.74
CA PHE A 351 -19.67 2.83 7.48
C PHE A 351 -19.00 4.20 7.69
N LEU A 352 -17.75 4.22 8.14
CA LEU A 352 -17.03 5.47 8.37
C LEU A 352 -16.82 6.23 7.06
N GLN A 353 -16.43 5.54 5.99
CA GLN A 353 -16.20 6.19 4.72
C GLN A 353 -17.48 6.72 4.08
N HIS A 354 -18.60 6.02 4.18
CA HIS A 354 -19.86 6.56 3.69
C HIS A 354 -20.24 7.87 4.41
N LYS A 355 -20.00 7.96 5.72
CA LYS A 355 -20.20 9.19 6.47
C LYS A 355 -19.32 10.34 6.00
N GLU A 356 -18.06 10.07 5.70
CA GLU A 356 -17.11 11.06 5.17
C GLU A 356 -17.50 11.55 3.79
N HIS A 357 -17.92 10.63 2.92
CA HIS A 357 -18.42 10.97 1.60
C HIS A 357 -19.63 11.88 1.68
N LEU A 358 -20.63 11.52 2.50
CA LEU A 358 -21.82 12.33 2.75
C LEU A 358 -21.48 13.73 3.33
N ALA A 359 -20.54 13.79 4.28
CA ALA A 359 -20.12 15.07 4.84
C ALA A 359 -19.38 15.94 3.82
N SER A 360 -18.55 15.35 2.99
CA SER A 360 -17.84 16.04 1.92
C SER A 360 -18.81 16.60 0.88
N GLU A 361 -19.87 15.87 0.52
CA GLU A 361 -20.92 16.35 -0.38
C GLU A 361 -21.71 17.50 0.25
N ILE A 362 -22.12 17.39 1.50
CA ILE A 362 -22.81 18.47 2.24
C ILE A 362 -21.96 19.75 2.25
N ILE A 363 -20.65 19.62 2.47
CA ILE A 363 -19.74 20.78 2.47
C ILE A 363 -19.60 21.35 1.05
N LYS A 364 -19.49 20.54 0.03
CA LYS A 364 -19.40 20.99 -1.37
C LYS A 364 -20.65 21.75 -1.82
N GLU A 365 -21.81 21.29 -1.42
CA GLU A 365 -23.10 21.91 -1.80
C GLU A 365 -23.47 23.16 -1.00
N GLY A 366 -23.23 23.16 0.30
CA GLY A 366 -23.73 24.19 1.21
C GLY A 366 -22.69 24.82 2.13
N GLY A 367 -21.41 24.48 1.98
CA GLY A 367 -20.34 24.94 2.86
C GLY A 367 -20.32 24.27 4.22
N ILE A 368 -19.32 24.62 5.02
CA ILE A 368 -19.12 24.01 6.35
C ILE A 368 -20.25 24.33 7.34
N GLU A 369 -20.93 25.45 7.14
CA GLU A 369 -22.11 25.87 7.94
C GLU A 369 -23.26 24.88 7.78
N SER A 370 -23.43 24.32 6.57
CA SER A 370 -24.41 23.25 6.29
C SER A 370 -24.08 21.96 7.01
N LEU A 371 -22.79 21.62 7.10
CA LEU A 371 -22.34 20.47 7.90
C LEU A 371 -22.63 20.70 9.39
N GLN A 372 -22.32 21.88 9.93
CA GLN A 372 -22.60 22.23 11.33
C GLN A 372 -24.10 22.10 11.65
N ALA A 373 -24.96 22.65 10.78
CA ALA A 373 -26.41 22.57 10.96
C ALA A 373 -26.91 21.10 10.89
N SER A 374 -26.31 20.29 10.02
CA SER A 374 -26.61 18.86 9.92
C SER A 374 -26.15 18.09 11.16
N LEU A 375 -24.96 18.37 11.68
CA LEU A 375 -24.44 17.76 12.92
C LEU A 375 -25.31 18.11 14.13
N ASP A 376 -25.74 19.36 14.26
CA ASP A 376 -26.63 19.81 15.36
C ASP A 376 -27.99 19.13 15.29
N LYS A 377 -28.55 18.99 14.09
CA LYS A 377 -29.79 18.25 13.85
C LYS A 377 -29.67 16.79 14.21
N ILE A 378 -28.55 16.16 13.86
CA ILE A 378 -28.29 14.73 14.10
C ILE A 378 -28.01 14.47 15.58
N LYS A 379 -27.27 15.33 16.27
CA LYS A 379 -27.08 15.25 17.75
C LYS A 379 -28.43 15.27 18.48
N ASN A 380 -29.36 16.10 18.02
CA ASN A 380 -30.70 16.20 18.60
C ASN A 380 -31.60 14.96 18.30
N LEU A 381 -31.27 14.17 17.25
CA LEU A 381 -31.99 12.96 16.91
C LEU A 381 -31.37 11.68 17.55
N GLY A 382 -30.31 11.82 18.36
CA GLY A 382 -29.63 10.68 19.00
C GLY A 382 -28.77 9.83 18.05
N ASN A 383 -28.75 10.15 16.76
CA ASN A 383 -27.96 9.48 15.73
C ASN A 383 -26.81 10.40 15.30
N ALA A 384 -25.73 10.43 16.08
CA ALA A 384 -24.60 11.29 15.75
C ALA A 384 -23.83 10.73 14.54
N VAL A 385 -23.82 11.46 13.44
CA VAL A 385 -23.04 11.15 12.23
C VAL A 385 -21.55 11.13 12.53
N TYR A 386 -21.10 11.93 13.51
CA TYR A 386 -19.71 12.03 13.96
C TYR A 386 -19.65 11.92 15.48
N THR A 387 -19.91 10.72 16.03
CA THR A 387 -19.78 10.47 17.46
C THR A 387 -18.43 9.91 17.86
N ASP A 388 -17.59 9.54 16.90
CA ASP A 388 -16.24 9.13 17.22
C ASP A 388 -15.21 10.14 16.71
N GLU A 389 -14.22 10.34 17.52
CA GLU A 389 -13.11 11.26 17.31
C GLU A 389 -12.36 10.98 16.00
N THR A 390 -12.32 9.73 15.57
CA THR A 390 -11.60 9.26 14.37
C THR A 390 -12.23 9.80 13.07
N SER A 391 -13.55 9.85 13.00
CA SER A 391 -14.27 10.33 11.81
C SER A 391 -14.04 11.83 11.58
N ILE A 392 -14.06 12.64 12.64
CA ILE A 392 -13.80 14.08 12.53
C ILE A 392 -12.34 14.35 12.17
N TRP A 393 -11.42 13.61 12.79
CA TRP A 393 -9.99 13.64 12.48
C TRP A 393 -9.76 13.39 10.98
N HIS A 394 -10.31 12.30 10.47
CA HIS A 394 -10.12 11.89 9.08
C HIS A 394 -10.67 12.94 8.10
N LEU A 395 -11.92 13.40 8.29
CA LEU A 395 -12.49 14.44 7.45
C LEU A 395 -11.63 15.70 7.41
N GLY A 396 -11.13 16.13 8.57
CA GLY A 396 -10.24 17.30 8.66
C GLY A 396 -8.96 17.14 7.83
N TYR A 397 -8.35 15.95 7.85
CA TYR A 397 -7.16 15.68 7.07
C TYR A 397 -7.41 15.48 5.57
N VAL A 398 -8.52 14.89 5.16
CA VAL A 398 -8.92 14.84 3.74
C VAL A 398 -8.91 16.26 3.16
N TRP A 399 -9.61 17.19 3.80
CA TRP A 399 -9.70 18.58 3.34
C TRP A 399 -8.34 19.31 3.40
N LEU A 400 -7.55 19.03 4.45
CA LEU A 400 -6.20 19.61 4.59
C LEU A 400 -5.25 19.19 3.49
N ASN A 401 -5.30 17.91 3.10
CA ASN A 401 -4.45 17.34 2.07
C ASN A 401 -4.88 17.73 0.66
N GLU A 402 -6.17 17.97 0.44
CA GLU A 402 -6.70 18.53 -0.80
C GLU A 402 -6.45 20.05 -0.95
N GLY A 403 -5.82 20.69 0.05
CA GLY A 403 -5.48 22.10 0.03
C GLY A 403 -6.58 23.05 0.52
N HIS A 404 -7.70 22.52 0.99
CA HIS A 404 -8.82 23.26 1.57
C HIS A 404 -8.57 23.61 3.05
N VAL A 405 -7.47 24.36 3.29
CA VAL A 405 -6.95 24.61 4.64
C VAL A 405 -7.96 25.33 5.54
N SER A 406 -8.75 26.28 5.00
CA SER A 406 -9.72 27.04 5.78
C SER A 406 -10.89 26.18 6.27
N GLU A 407 -11.34 25.23 5.46
CA GLU A 407 -12.38 24.25 5.78
C GLU A 407 -11.86 23.24 6.81
N SER A 408 -10.66 22.74 6.62
CA SER A 408 -10.00 21.86 7.58
C SER A 408 -9.88 22.50 8.97
N ILE A 409 -9.49 23.77 9.06
CA ILE A 409 -9.46 24.51 10.34
C ILE A 409 -10.83 24.52 10.99
N LYS A 410 -11.92 24.74 10.25
CA LYS A 410 -13.28 24.74 10.79
C LYS A 410 -13.66 23.35 11.30
N ILE A 411 -13.34 22.29 10.56
CA ILE A 411 -13.59 20.89 10.94
C ILE A 411 -12.82 20.56 12.23
N PHE A 412 -11.52 20.87 12.30
CA PHE A 412 -10.73 20.61 13.51
C PHE A 412 -11.17 21.47 14.72
N LYS A 413 -11.75 22.65 14.50
CA LYS A 413 -12.40 23.39 15.59
C LYS A 413 -13.63 22.65 16.12
N LEU A 414 -14.47 22.09 15.25
CA LEU A 414 -15.58 21.24 15.67
C LEU A 414 -15.10 20.03 16.45
N TRP A 415 -13.96 19.45 16.05
CA TRP A 415 -13.34 18.36 16.80
C TRP A 415 -12.92 18.79 18.21
N VAL A 416 -12.23 19.91 18.35
CA VAL A 416 -11.85 20.49 19.66
C VAL A 416 -13.08 20.79 20.52
N GLU A 417 -14.16 21.32 19.93
CA GLU A 417 -15.41 21.58 20.66
C GLU A 417 -16.09 20.31 21.17
N ALA A 418 -16.10 19.26 20.34
CA ALA A 418 -16.69 17.96 20.70
C ALA A 418 -15.83 17.15 21.68
N TYR A 419 -14.51 17.29 21.62
CA TYR A 419 -13.53 16.52 22.38
C TYR A 419 -12.46 17.42 23.00
N SER A 420 -12.87 18.28 23.92
CA SER A 420 -12.01 19.30 24.52
C SER A 420 -10.80 18.79 25.31
N GLU A 421 -10.80 17.49 25.68
CA GLU A 421 -9.70 16.80 26.36
C GLU A 421 -8.81 16.00 25.39
N SER A 422 -9.07 16.02 24.10
CA SER A 422 -8.26 15.32 23.09
C SER A 422 -7.03 16.13 22.72
N PHE A 423 -5.84 15.65 23.11
CA PHE A 423 -4.59 16.28 22.69
C PHE A 423 -4.40 16.20 21.17
N ASN A 424 -4.90 15.14 20.51
CA ASN A 424 -4.84 14.97 19.06
C ASN A 424 -5.65 16.05 18.33
N ALA A 425 -6.83 16.43 18.84
CA ALA A 425 -7.65 17.47 18.24
C ALA A 425 -6.92 18.82 18.21
N TYR A 426 -6.25 19.17 19.30
CA TYR A 426 -5.45 20.38 19.36
C TYR A 426 -4.18 20.32 18.51
N ASP A 427 -3.53 19.16 18.44
CA ASP A 427 -2.36 18.94 17.60
C ASP A 427 -2.70 19.16 16.12
N SER A 428 -3.75 18.50 15.63
CA SER A 428 -4.24 18.62 14.25
C SER A 428 -4.72 20.03 13.90
N LEU A 429 -5.41 20.70 14.84
CA LEU A 429 -5.78 22.11 14.66
C LEU A 429 -4.54 23.02 14.59
N GLY A 430 -3.50 22.70 15.36
CA GLY A 430 -2.21 23.38 15.31
C GLY A 430 -1.55 23.23 13.94
N GLU A 431 -1.56 22.03 13.37
CA GLU A 431 -1.03 21.72 12.04
C GLU A 431 -1.78 22.48 10.94
N ALA A 432 -3.11 22.47 10.97
CA ALA A 432 -3.91 23.21 10.00
C ALA A 432 -3.66 24.72 10.05
N TYR A 433 -3.51 25.31 11.25
CA TYR A 433 -3.12 26.71 11.38
C TYR A 433 -1.69 26.96 10.86
N MET A 434 -0.76 26.05 11.08
CA MET A 434 0.60 26.15 10.56
C MET A 434 0.60 26.15 9.02
N LYS A 435 -0.15 25.26 8.38
CA LYS A 435 -0.32 25.24 6.91
C LYS A 435 -1.01 26.49 6.38
N ASN A 436 -1.89 27.12 7.18
CA ASN A 436 -2.52 28.40 6.86
C ASN A 436 -1.63 29.63 7.08
N GLY A 437 -0.41 29.46 7.61
CA GLY A 437 0.48 30.55 7.96
C GLY A 437 0.14 31.31 9.25
N ASP A 438 -0.87 30.86 10.00
CA ASP A 438 -1.26 31.46 11.28
C ASP A 438 -0.45 30.88 12.43
N VAL A 439 0.84 31.29 12.49
CA VAL A 439 1.81 30.85 13.48
C VAL A 439 1.31 31.04 14.92
N LYS A 440 0.59 32.13 15.18
CA LYS A 440 0.09 32.45 16.53
C LYS A 440 -0.90 31.40 17.03
N ASN A 441 -1.89 31.04 16.21
CA ASN A 441 -2.87 30.03 16.55
C ASN A 441 -2.27 28.62 16.50
N ALA A 442 -1.31 28.31 15.62
CA ALA A 442 -0.57 27.06 15.62
C ALA A 442 0.14 26.83 16.97
N ILE A 443 0.93 27.81 17.44
CA ILE A 443 1.64 27.75 18.73
C ILE A 443 0.65 27.56 19.90
N LYS A 444 -0.49 28.27 19.88
CA LYS A 444 -1.51 28.15 20.93
C LYS A 444 -2.03 26.72 21.03
N ASN A 445 -2.35 26.11 19.92
CA ASN A 445 -2.94 24.76 19.88
C ASN A 445 -1.92 23.68 20.20
N TYR A 446 -0.70 23.74 19.66
CA TYR A 446 0.37 22.80 20.04
C TYR A 446 0.73 22.85 21.53
N LYS A 447 0.72 24.05 22.15
CA LYS A 447 0.88 24.19 23.61
C LYS A 447 -0.23 23.49 24.36
N LYS A 448 -1.51 23.66 23.91
CA LYS A 448 -2.65 22.99 24.53
C LYS A 448 -2.56 21.47 24.38
N SER A 449 -2.13 20.98 23.23
CA SER A 449 -1.87 19.56 23.02
C SER A 449 -0.86 19.02 24.02
N LEU A 450 0.28 19.71 24.25
CA LEU A 450 1.28 19.34 25.25
C LEU A 450 0.82 19.47 26.70
N GLU A 451 -0.09 20.39 27.01
CA GLU A 451 -0.73 20.46 28.34
C GLU A 451 -1.55 19.20 28.63
N LEU A 452 -2.26 18.68 27.61
CA LEU A 452 -3.10 17.50 27.72
C LEU A 452 -2.29 16.20 27.66
N ASN A 453 -1.24 16.16 26.82
CA ASN A 453 -0.32 15.05 26.70
C ASN A 453 1.14 15.54 26.61
N PRO A 454 1.88 15.58 27.73
CA PRO A 454 3.27 16.01 27.74
C PRO A 454 4.22 15.16 26.89
N GLU A 455 3.82 13.95 26.52
CA GLU A 455 4.60 13.03 25.68
C GLU A 455 4.35 13.21 24.17
N ASN A 456 3.53 14.18 23.76
CA ASN A 456 3.31 14.47 22.34
C ASN A 456 4.57 15.07 21.70
N ASN A 457 5.41 14.22 21.12
CA ASN A 457 6.66 14.61 20.47
C ASN A 457 6.42 15.49 19.23
N ASN A 458 5.34 15.22 18.45
CA ASN A 458 5.00 16.03 17.28
C ASN A 458 4.77 17.50 17.66
N ALA A 459 3.90 17.76 18.63
CA ALA A 459 3.65 19.13 19.09
C ALA A 459 4.91 19.82 19.62
N ARG A 460 5.81 19.05 20.28
CA ARG A 460 7.08 19.58 20.79
C ARG A 460 8.04 19.99 19.66
N GLU A 461 8.17 19.16 18.64
CA GLU A 461 8.98 19.41 17.46
C GLU A 461 8.46 20.62 16.69
N LYS A 462 7.16 20.66 16.41
CA LYS A 462 6.52 21.76 15.72
C LYS A 462 6.63 23.11 16.47
N LEU A 463 6.53 23.12 17.78
CA LEU A 463 6.79 24.32 18.58
C LEU A 463 8.25 24.79 18.53
N ASN A 464 9.21 23.89 18.32
CA ASN A 464 10.61 24.28 18.15
C ASN A 464 10.89 24.83 16.75
N GLU A 465 10.22 24.32 15.73
CA GLU A 465 10.27 24.84 14.35
C GLU A 465 9.68 26.27 14.24
N LEU A 466 8.70 26.61 15.09
CA LEU A 466 7.97 27.88 15.06
C LEU A 466 8.56 28.97 15.98
N LYS A 467 9.66 28.70 16.67
CA LYS A 467 10.42 29.68 17.48
C LYS A 467 11.51 30.34 16.68
#